data_757f994eabdfcc358a62915e50420975
#
_entry.id   757f994eabdfcc358a62915e50420975
#
_cell.length_a   1.000
_cell.length_b   1.000
_cell.length_c   1.000
_cell.angle_alpha   90.00
_cell.angle_beta   90.00
_cell.angle_gamma   90.00
#
_symmetry.space_group_name_H-M   'P 1'
#
loop_
_entity.id
_entity.type
_entity.pdbx_description
1 polymer ?
#
loop_
_entity_poly.entity_id
_entity_poly.type
_entity_poly.pdbx_seq_one_letter_code
_entity_poly.pdbx_strand_id
1 'polypeptide(L)'
;MKERKPKYGWYVKKLIVGFSIVGLLGLSLTIFGFYFEDWMELLLIISGITLMILFLWPGLGMGIMNINLSNKSLSRKETKLSYVIKSPKILDVGCGTGRHAIQIAKTLKNGGHLYGIDIYSKVAIGGNALDTVQRNAHLEGVDNKTTFQYGSAIDIPFDNEMFDIVYFSSVLHELHMEGGPDKALDEAYRILKPGGYLKIAEWNRSSWQTIVYCGIFCLVFKKYQYWSNLIKKHGFRIEKQRKINGMHRFSAIKPKI
;
A
#
# COMPACT_ATOMS: atom_id res chain seq x y z
N MET A 1 -22.19 -16.88 -20.04
CA MET A 1 -21.37 -16.90 -18.81
C MET A 1 -21.01 -15.45 -18.46
N LYS A 2 -21.41 -14.94 -17.28
CA LYS A 2 -21.00 -13.60 -16.84
C LYS A 2 -19.47 -13.59 -16.68
N GLU A 3 -18.77 -12.77 -17.46
CA GLU A 3 -17.35 -12.50 -17.23
C GLU A 3 -17.15 -12.09 -15.77
N ARG A 4 -16.33 -12.86 -15.07
CA ARG A 4 -16.06 -12.60 -13.65
C ARG A 4 -15.04 -11.46 -13.59
N LYS A 5 -15.44 -10.32 -13.04
CA LYS A 5 -14.54 -9.17 -12.83
C LYS A 5 -13.41 -9.51 -11.85
N PRO A 6 -12.21 -8.91 -12.00
CA PRO A 6 -11.11 -9.07 -11.06
C PRO A 6 -11.50 -8.58 -9.66
N LYS A 7 -10.98 -9.23 -8.62
CA LYS A 7 -11.28 -8.93 -7.21
C LYS A 7 -10.01 -8.45 -6.52
N TYR A 8 -9.91 -7.15 -6.30
CA TYR A 8 -8.73 -6.57 -5.64
C TYR A 8 -8.86 -6.41 -4.12
N GLY A 9 -10.03 -6.72 -3.55
CA GLY A 9 -10.29 -6.57 -2.12
C GLY A 9 -10.24 -5.11 -1.62
N TRP A 10 -10.60 -4.93 -0.37
CA TRP A 10 -10.42 -3.67 0.34
C TRP A 10 -9.25 -3.80 1.30
N TYR A 11 -8.40 -2.78 1.32
CA TYR A 11 -7.34 -2.64 2.31
C TYR A 11 -7.96 -2.39 3.69
N VAL A 12 -7.47 -3.09 4.72
CA VAL A 12 -7.92 -3.02 6.12
C VAL A 12 -9.44 -3.13 6.32
N LYS A 13 -10.15 -3.92 5.50
CA LYS A 13 -11.62 -4.05 5.55
C LYS A 13 -12.15 -4.37 6.95
N LYS A 14 -11.50 -5.30 7.68
CA LYS A 14 -11.93 -5.68 9.04
C LYS A 14 -11.84 -4.52 10.01
N LEU A 15 -10.78 -3.71 9.89
CA LEU A 15 -10.57 -2.52 10.71
C LEU A 15 -11.65 -1.47 10.43
N ILE A 16 -11.96 -1.21 9.15
CA ILE A 16 -13.03 -0.29 8.73
C ILE A 16 -14.36 -0.70 9.38
N VAL A 17 -14.73 -1.97 9.26
CA VAL A 17 -15.99 -2.48 9.84
C VAL A 17 -15.99 -2.34 11.36
N GLY A 18 -14.93 -2.77 12.05
CA GLY A 18 -14.82 -2.65 13.50
C GLY A 18 -14.90 -1.20 13.99
N PHE A 19 -14.17 -0.30 13.35
CA PHE A 19 -14.20 1.14 13.68
C PHE A 19 -15.57 1.75 13.43
N SER A 20 -16.24 1.39 12.33
CA SER A 20 -17.59 1.88 12.05
C SER A 20 -18.60 1.40 13.10
N ILE A 21 -18.52 0.15 13.55
CA ILE A 21 -19.41 -0.39 14.59
C ILE A 21 -19.20 0.38 15.91
N VAL A 22 -17.94 0.50 16.38
CA VAL A 22 -17.63 1.22 17.63
C VAL A 22 -18.06 2.69 17.54
N GLY A 23 -17.84 3.33 16.42
CA GLY A 23 -18.25 4.71 16.20
C GLY A 23 -19.76 4.90 16.15
N LEU A 24 -20.52 3.95 15.60
CA LEU A 24 -22.00 3.95 15.63
C LEU A 24 -22.54 3.71 17.03
N LEU A 25 -21.89 2.88 17.84
CA LEU A 25 -22.20 2.76 19.28
C LEU A 25 -21.99 4.10 19.99
N GLY A 26 -20.93 4.85 19.64
CA GLY A 26 -20.71 6.20 20.13
C GLY A 26 -21.85 7.15 19.76
N LEU A 27 -22.33 7.09 18.51
CA LEU A 27 -23.51 7.88 18.10
C LEU A 27 -24.74 7.53 18.91
N SER A 28 -25.01 6.23 19.10
CA SER A 28 -26.15 5.77 19.92
C SER A 28 -26.02 6.24 21.37
N LEU A 29 -24.82 6.21 21.93
CA LEU A 29 -24.55 6.69 23.29
C LEU A 29 -24.78 8.20 23.42
N THR A 30 -24.37 8.98 22.43
CA THR A 30 -24.61 10.43 22.38
C THR A 30 -26.12 10.73 22.37
N ILE A 31 -26.88 10.03 21.50
CA ILE A 31 -28.36 10.21 21.42
C ILE A 31 -29.02 9.79 22.72
N PHE A 32 -28.59 8.68 23.31
CA PHE A 32 -29.12 8.16 24.57
C PHE A 32 -28.84 9.13 25.72
N GLY A 33 -27.74 9.85 25.73
CA GLY A 33 -27.37 10.87 26.72
C GLY A 33 -28.46 11.94 26.90
N PHE A 34 -29.16 12.35 25.81
CA PHE A 34 -30.22 13.36 25.88
C PHE A 34 -31.48 12.94 26.64
N TYR A 35 -31.60 11.66 27.07
CA TYR A 35 -32.69 11.18 27.92
C TYR A 35 -32.36 11.22 29.41
N PHE A 36 -31.19 11.71 29.78
CA PHE A 36 -30.73 11.86 31.14
C PHE A 36 -30.65 13.34 31.51
N GLU A 37 -30.50 13.62 32.80
CA GLU A 37 -30.29 14.95 33.35
C GLU A 37 -28.95 14.98 34.12
N ASP A 38 -28.49 16.18 34.42
CA ASP A 38 -27.28 16.46 35.20
C ASP A 38 -25.97 15.93 34.57
N TRP A 39 -25.07 15.49 35.43
CA TRP A 39 -23.75 15.01 35.03
C TRP A 39 -23.78 13.77 34.13
N MET A 40 -24.83 12.94 34.23
CA MET A 40 -24.98 11.73 33.43
C MET A 40 -25.19 12.07 31.95
N GLU A 41 -25.97 13.07 31.63
CA GLU A 41 -26.13 13.59 30.28
C GLU A 41 -24.80 13.97 29.67
N LEU A 42 -24.05 14.83 30.39
CA LEU A 42 -22.78 15.34 29.92
C LEU A 42 -21.75 14.20 29.73
N LEU A 43 -21.68 13.23 30.65
CA LEU A 43 -20.78 12.08 30.56
C LEU A 43 -21.07 11.23 29.32
N LEU A 44 -22.33 10.91 29.05
CA LEU A 44 -22.75 10.06 27.94
C LEU A 44 -22.48 10.76 26.60
N ILE A 45 -22.82 12.03 26.49
CA ILE A 45 -22.59 12.83 25.28
C ILE A 45 -21.12 12.96 24.97
N ILE A 46 -20.28 13.34 25.95
CA ILE A 46 -18.83 13.47 25.74
C ILE A 46 -18.21 12.14 25.35
N SER A 47 -18.59 11.06 26.05
CA SER A 47 -18.07 9.72 25.75
C SER A 47 -18.47 9.27 24.34
N GLY A 48 -19.72 9.49 23.96
CA GLY A 48 -20.22 9.15 22.63
C GLY A 48 -19.53 9.95 21.51
N ILE A 49 -19.39 11.26 21.67
CA ILE A 49 -18.64 12.11 20.72
C ILE A 49 -17.17 11.68 20.61
N THR A 50 -16.55 11.33 21.73
CA THR A 50 -15.16 10.84 21.75
C THR A 50 -15.03 9.57 20.92
N LEU A 51 -15.93 8.60 21.08
CA LEU A 51 -15.95 7.37 20.28
C LEU A 51 -16.18 7.65 18.79
N MET A 52 -17.04 8.60 18.45
CA MET A 52 -17.24 9.00 17.06
C MET A 52 -15.99 9.59 16.44
N ILE A 53 -15.31 10.49 17.14
CA ILE A 53 -14.06 11.10 16.64
C ILE A 53 -12.96 10.06 16.50
N LEU A 54 -12.81 9.16 17.47
CA LEU A 54 -11.74 8.17 17.47
C LEU A 54 -11.99 7.01 16.49
N PHE A 55 -13.23 6.64 16.22
CA PHE A 55 -13.54 5.43 15.46
C PHE A 55 -14.43 5.66 14.24
N LEU A 56 -15.56 6.39 14.36
CA LEU A 56 -16.45 6.59 13.21
C LEU A 56 -15.76 7.38 12.10
N TRP A 57 -15.13 8.47 12.44
CA TRP A 57 -14.36 9.26 11.46
C TRP A 57 -13.31 8.41 10.74
N PRO A 58 -12.33 7.73 11.41
CA PRO A 58 -11.36 6.90 10.70
C PRO A 58 -12.00 5.74 9.92
N GLY A 59 -13.05 5.12 10.44
CA GLY A 59 -13.78 4.07 9.74
C GLY A 59 -14.32 4.53 8.39
N LEU A 60 -15.04 5.65 8.38
CA LEU A 60 -15.58 6.27 7.17
C LEU A 60 -14.48 6.77 6.24
N GLY A 61 -13.45 7.43 6.81
CA GLY A 61 -12.30 7.94 6.06
C GLY A 61 -11.55 6.86 5.31
N MET A 62 -11.24 5.73 5.96
CA MET A 62 -10.61 4.57 5.33
C MET A 62 -11.51 3.92 4.26
N GLY A 63 -12.84 3.93 4.48
CA GLY A 63 -13.80 3.49 3.48
C GLY A 63 -13.73 4.34 2.21
N ILE A 64 -13.77 5.66 2.34
CA ILE A 64 -13.62 6.61 1.24
C ILE A 64 -12.26 6.44 0.54
N MET A 65 -11.18 6.24 1.31
CA MET A 65 -9.86 5.94 0.77
C MET A 65 -9.89 4.73 -0.16
N ASN A 66 -10.51 3.62 0.27
CA ASN A 66 -10.62 2.41 -0.55
C ASN A 66 -11.40 2.64 -1.86
N ILE A 67 -12.48 3.40 -1.82
CA ILE A 67 -13.24 3.78 -3.01
C ILE A 67 -12.35 4.59 -3.97
N ASN A 68 -11.64 5.58 -3.44
CA ASN A 68 -10.75 6.42 -4.23
C ASN A 68 -9.57 5.64 -4.84
N LEU A 69 -9.01 4.67 -4.10
CA LEU A 69 -7.96 3.78 -4.63
C LEU A 69 -8.49 2.82 -5.69
N SER A 70 -9.74 2.37 -5.56
CA SER A 70 -10.37 1.47 -6.54
C SER A 70 -10.59 2.13 -7.89
N ASN A 71 -10.86 3.43 -7.89
CA ASN A 71 -11.22 4.20 -9.09
C ASN A 71 -10.00 4.81 -9.82
N LYS A 72 -8.78 4.65 -9.28
CA LYS A 72 -7.58 5.22 -9.89
C LYS A 72 -6.79 4.19 -10.69
N SER A 73 -6.71 4.42 -12.00
CA SER A 73 -5.65 3.84 -12.82
C SER A 73 -4.30 4.50 -12.50
N LEU A 74 -3.21 3.75 -12.63
CA LEU A 74 -1.86 4.33 -12.58
C LEU A 74 -1.74 5.44 -13.63
N SER A 75 -1.21 6.59 -13.24
CA SER A 75 -1.01 7.65 -14.21
C SER A 75 0.05 7.24 -15.25
N ARG A 76 -0.12 7.65 -16.50
CA ARG A 76 0.87 7.46 -17.58
C ARG A 76 2.31 7.87 -17.19
N LYS A 77 2.45 8.83 -16.25
CA LYS A 77 3.76 9.28 -15.75
C LYS A 77 4.44 8.26 -14.82
N GLU A 78 3.69 7.41 -14.15
CA GLU A 78 4.24 6.42 -13.23
C GLU A 78 4.83 5.22 -13.96
N THR A 79 4.25 4.91 -15.11
CA THR A 79 4.67 3.82 -15.99
C THR A 79 5.73 4.23 -17.02
N LYS A 80 6.09 5.53 -17.10
CA LYS A 80 7.00 6.04 -18.14
C LYS A 80 8.33 5.29 -18.22
N LEU A 81 8.86 4.85 -17.08
CA LEU A 81 10.12 4.13 -17.04
C LEU A 81 10.05 2.74 -17.68
N SER A 82 8.92 2.04 -17.53
CA SER A 82 8.69 0.74 -18.16
C SER A 82 8.59 0.81 -19.70
N TYR A 83 8.44 2.00 -20.25
CA TYR A 83 8.47 2.23 -21.71
C TYR A 83 9.88 2.55 -22.23
N VAL A 84 10.77 3.05 -21.36
CA VAL A 84 12.12 3.49 -21.76
C VAL A 84 13.10 2.32 -21.76
N ILE A 85 12.95 1.38 -20.82
CA ILE A 85 13.80 0.20 -20.73
C ILE A 85 13.28 -0.87 -21.69
N LYS A 86 14.15 -1.38 -22.55
CA LYS A 86 13.81 -2.49 -23.45
C LYS A 86 13.70 -3.78 -22.64
N SER A 87 12.56 -4.46 -22.74
CA SER A 87 12.29 -5.74 -22.05
C SER A 87 12.57 -5.71 -20.53
N PRO A 88 12.00 -4.76 -19.75
CA PRO A 88 12.35 -4.61 -18.35
C PRO A 88 11.89 -5.82 -17.52
N LYS A 89 12.72 -6.27 -16.58
CA LYS A 89 12.33 -7.16 -15.49
C LYS A 89 11.94 -6.29 -14.29
N ILE A 90 10.71 -6.40 -13.87
CA ILE A 90 10.13 -5.59 -12.80
C ILE A 90 9.68 -6.49 -11.66
N LEU A 91 9.98 -6.11 -10.41
CA LEU A 91 9.46 -6.78 -9.22
C LEU A 91 8.51 -5.84 -8.46
N ASP A 92 7.34 -6.34 -8.10
CA ASP A 92 6.41 -5.71 -7.14
C ASP A 92 6.44 -6.51 -5.83
N VAL A 93 7.07 -5.95 -4.81
CA VAL A 93 7.21 -6.57 -3.49
C VAL A 93 6.00 -6.21 -2.64
N GLY A 94 5.33 -7.24 -2.07
CA GLY A 94 4.04 -7.07 -1.41
C GLY A 94 2.93 -6.79 -2.42
N CYS A 95 2.88 -7.56 -3.52
CA CYS A 95 1.96 -7.33 -4.63
C CYS A 95 0.48 -7.54 -4.26
N GLY A 96 0.20 -8.22 -3.16
CA GLY A 96 -1.14 -8.51 -2.68
C GLY A 96 -2.01 -9.20 -3.73
N THR A 97 -3.21 -8.67 -3.95
CA THR A 97 -4.14 -9.16 -4.98
C THR A 97 -3.81 -8.69 -6.40
N GLY A 98 -2.66 -8.02 -6.59
CA GLY A 98 -2.13 -7.62 -7.88
C GLY A 98 -2.64 -6.27 -8.42
N ARG A 99 -3.35 -5.47 -7.62
CA ARG A 99 -3.92 -4.18 -8.11
C ARG A 99 -2.88 -3.29 -8.78
N HIS A 100 -1.70 -3.14 -8.17
CA HIS A 100 -0.61 -2.31 -8.69
C HIS A 100 0.17 -3.06 -9.78
N ALA A 101 0.58 -4.29 -9.51
CA ALA A 101 1.35 -5.16 -10.41
C ALA A 101 0.69 -5.31 -11.79
N ILE A 102 -0.60 -5.65 -11.82
CA ILE A 102 -1.37 -5.87 -13.06
C ILE A 102 -1.46 -4.59 -13.88
N GLN A 103 -1.65 -3.43 -13.25
CA GLN A 103 -1.66 -2.17 -13.96
C GLN A 103 -0.31 -1.83 -14.60
N ILE A 104 0.80 -2.15 -13.93
CA ILE A 104 2.14 -2.03 -14.53
C ILE A 104 2.27 -3.01 -15.70
N ALA A 105 1.90 -4.28 -15.51
CA ALA A 105 2.01 -5.31 -16.54
C ALA A 105 1.25 -4.95 -17.83
N LYS A 106 0.08 -4.30 -17.73
CA LYS A 106 -0.66 -3.78 -18.88
C LYS A 106 0.12 -2.76 -19.72
N THR A 107 1.09 -2.09 -19.11
CA THR A 107 1.92 -1.09 -19.78
C THR A 107 3.18 -1.67 -20.42
N LEU A 108 3.53 -2.92 -20.09
CA LEU A 108 4.73 -3.56 -20.61
C LEU A 108 4.61 -3.86 -22.10
N LYS A 109 5.63 -3.46 -22.82
CA LYS A 109 5.82 -3.72 -24.24
C LYS A 109 7.14 -4.47 -24.46
N ASN A 110 7.31 -5.03 -25.64
CA ASN A 110 8.61 -5.52 -26.12
C ASN A 110 9.29 -6.55 -25.20
N GLY A 111 8.53 -7.53 -24.68
CA GLY A 111 9.08 -8.63 -23.89
C GLY A 111 9.37 -8.30 -22.42
N GLY A 112 8.93 -7.16 -21.91
CA GLY A 112 9.01 -6.86 -20.48
C GLY A 112 8.19 -7.85 -19.65
N HIS A 113 8.69 -8.19 -18.43
CA HIS A 113 8.04 -9.14 -17.52
C HIS A 113 7.95 -8.59 -16.11
N LEU A 114 6.83 -8.80 -15.44
CA LEU A 114 6.59 -8.40 -14.06
C LEU A 114 6.54 -9.64 -13.17
N TYR A 115 7.32 -9.61 -12.12
CA TYR A 115 7.30 -10.57 -11.02
C TYR A 115 6.59 -9.90 -9.82
N GLY A 116 5.79 -10.66 -9.10
CA GLY A 116 5.15 -10.21 -7.87
C GLY A 116 5.38 -11.22 -6.76
N ILE A 117 5.80 -10.72 -5.59
CA ILE A 117 5.91 -11.54 -4.39
C ILE A 117 5.06 -10.96 -3.27
N ASP A 118 4.50 -11.84 -2.45
CA ASP A 118 3.76 -11.48 -1.25
C ASP A 118 3.76 -12.67 -0.28
N ILE A 119 3.63 -12.41 1.00
CA ILE A 119 3.42 -13.45 2.02
C ILE A 119 1.97 -13.92 2.06
N TYR A 120 1.10 -13.27 1.29
CA TYR A 120 -0.34 -13.50 1.17
C TYR A 120 -1.07 -13.57 2.52
N SER A 121 -0.69 -12.69 3.44
CA SER A 121 -1.43 -12.51 4.70
C SER A 121 -2.84 -11.98 4.44
N LYS A 122 -3.84 -12.59 5.09
CA LYS A 122 -5.25 -12.20 4.97
C LYS A 122 -5.64 -11.05 5.89
N VAL A 123 -4.68 -10.50 6.65
CA VAL A 123 -4.94 -9.45 7.65
C VAL A 123 -5.14 -8.10 6.97
N ALA A 124 -4.21 -7.68 6.15
CA ALA A 124 -4.22 -6.34 5.52
C ALA A 124 -5.24 -6.23 4.38
N ILE A 125 -5.36 -7.28 3.55
CA ILE A 125 -6.26 -7.28 2.38
C ILE A 125 -7.16 -8.50 2.41
N GLY A 126 -8.47 -8.29 2.38
CA GLY A 126 -9.45 -9.38 2.29
C GLY A 126 -9.32 -10.12 0.95
N GLY A 127 -9.14 -11.46 1.02
CA GLY A 127 -8.97 -12.30 -0.17
C GLY A 127 -7.55 -12.29 -0.74
N ASN A 128 -6.55 -11.82 0.03
CA ASN A 128 -5.15 -11.90 -0.35
C ASN A 128 -4.69 -13.36 -0.43
N ALA A 129 -4.42 -13.85 -1.63
CA ALA A 129 -3.97 -15.20 -1.90
C ALA A 129 -3.31 -15.27 -3.28
N LEU A 130 -2.37 -16.21 -3.45
CA LEU A 130 -1.67 -16.42 -4.72
C LEU A 130 -2.67 -16.72 -5.86
N ASP A 131 -3.64 -17.59 -5.64
CA ASP A 131 -4.68 -17.92 -6.65
C ASP A 131 -5.50 -16.68 -7.03
N THR A 132 -5.72 -15.75 -6.09
CA THR A 132 -6.48 -14.53 -6.35
C THR A 132 -5.72 -13.61 -7.31
N VAL A 133 -4.42 -13.38 -7.09
CA VAL A 133 -3.62 -12.51 -7.97
C VAL A 133 -3.43 -13.13 -9.34
N GLN A 134 -3.17 -14.44 -9.43
CA GLN A 134 -3.06 -15.17 -10.70
C GLN A 134 -4.35 -15.09 -11.50
N ARG A 135 -5.49 -15.33 -10.84
CA ARG A 135 -6.80 -15.18 -11.47
C ARG A 135 -7.07 -13.76 -11.92
N ASN A 136 -6.73 -12.76 -11.13
CA ASN A 136 -6.89 -11.35 -11.51
C ASN A 136 -6.03 -11.03 -12.75
N ALA A 137 -4.79 -11.51 -12.82
CA ALA A 137 -3.90 -11.34 -13.98
C ALA A 137 -4.48 -11.98 -15.24
N HIS A 138 -5.03 -13.18 -15.13
CA HIS A 138 -5.69 -13.86 -16.24
C HIS A 138 -6.92 -13.08 -16.73
N LEU A 139 -7.80 -12.64 -15.82
CA LEU A 139 -8.98 -11.84 -16.17
C LEU A 139 -8.65 -10.49 -16.81
N GLU A 140 -7.49 -9.96 -16.52
CA GLU A 140 -6.98 -8.69 -17.06
C GLU A 140 -6.07 -8.88 -18.30
N GLY A 141 -5.88 -10.15 -18.75
CA GLY A 141 -5.15 -10.50 -19.97
C GLY A 141 -3.64 -10.20 -19.90
N VAL A 142 -3.03 -10.36 -18.71
CA VAL A 142 -1.59 -10.10 -18.50
C VAL A 142 -0.84 -11.30 -17.91
N ASP A 143 -1.47 -12.45 -17.82
CA ASP A 143 -0.89 -13.69 -17.28
C ASP A 143 0.40 -14.10 -18.01
N ASN A 144 0.46 -13.89 -19.32
CA ASN A 144 1.66 -14.16 -20.12
C ASN A 144 2.84 -13.20 -19.86
N LYS A 145 2.62 -12.11 -19.12
CA LYS A 145 3.63 -11.09 -18.77
C LYS A 145 3.91 -11.00 -17.27
N THR A 146 3.32 -11.90 -16.49
CA THR A 146 3.39 -11.82 -15.03
C THR A 146 3.70 -13.19 -14.44
N THR A 147 4.50 -13.18 -13.35
CA THR A 147 4.74 -14.35 -12.50
C THR A 147 4.53 -13.95 -11.06
N PHE A 148 3.67 -14.66 -10.34
CA PHE A 148 3.39 -14.41 -8.93
C PHE A 148 3.79 -15.62 -8.09
N GLN A 149 4.42 -15.38 -6.94
CA GLN A 149 4.82 -16.45 -6.02
C GLN A 149 4.84 -15.95 -4.56
N TYR A 150 4.96 -16.90 -3.64
CA TYR A 150 5.25 -16.58 -2.24
C TYR A 150 6.66 -16.01 -2.12
N GLY A 151 6.82 -14.98 -1.26
CA GLY A 151 8.11 -14.40 -0.95
C GLY A 151 7.99 -13.31 0.10
N SER A 152 9.04 -13.18 0.91
CA SER A 152 9.16 -12.16 1.94
C SER A 152 9.94 -10.95 1.41
N ALA A 153 9.54 -9.75 1.83
CA ALA A 153 10.26 -8.51 1.52
C ALA A 153 11.67 -8.46 2.13
N ILE A 154 11.91 -9.22 3.21
CA ILE A 154 13.18 -9.25 3.94
C ILE A 154 14.07 -10.46 3.58
N ASP A 155 13.62 -11.29 2.65
CA ASP A 155 14.31 -12.46 2.10
C ASP A 155 13.71 -12.72 0.72
N ILE A 156 14.17 -11.98 -0.27
CA ILE A 156 13.58 -11.98 -1.62
C ILE A 156 14.16 -13.15 -2.42
N PRO A 157 13.31 -14.12 -2.89
CA PRO A 157 13.75 -15.36 -3.51
C PRO A 157 14.17 -15.18 -4.98
N PHE A 158 15.08 -14.25 -5.23
CA PHE A 158 15.63 -13.97 -6.54
C PHE A 158 17.13 -13.68 -6.45
N ASP A 159 17.85 -13.91 -7.57
CA ASP A 159 19.28 -13.68 -7.69
C ASP A 159 19.66 -12.19 -7.61
N ASN A 160 20.93 -11.94 -7.31
CA ASN A 160 21.51 -10.61 -7.34
C ASN A 160 21.34 -9.98 -8.73
N GLU A 161 21.13 -8.68 -8.77
CA GLU A 161 21.13 -7.88 -10.00
C GLU A 161 20.19 -8.39 -11.11
N MET A 162 19.09 -9.01 -10.73
CA MET A 162 18.12 -9.56 -11.66
C MET A 162 17.17 -8.48 -12.24
N PHE A 163 16.82 -7.45 -11.46
CA PHE A 163 15.72 -6.54 -11.79
C PHE A 163 16.19 -5.16 -12.24
N ASP A 164 15.47 -4.59 -13.20
CA ASP A 164 15.65 -3.22 -13.66
C ASP A 164 14.86 -2.23 -12.78
N ILE A 165 13.72 -2.68 -12.22
CA ILE A 165 12.86 -1.87 -11.36
C ILE A 165 12.29 -2.73 -10.23
N VAL A 166 12.35 -2.23 -8.99
CA VAL A 166 11.70 -2.83 -7.82
C VAL A 166 10.72 -1.83 -7.22
N TYR A 167 9.49 -2.29 -6.96
CA TYR A 167 8.44 -1.52 -6.33
C TYR A 167 8.14 -2.00 -4.92
N PHE A 168 7.93 -1.05 -3.99
CA PHE A 168 7.27 -1.23 -2.70
C PHE A 168 6.11 -0.24 -2.63
N SER A 169 4.89 -0.74 -2.55
CA SER A 169 3.69 0.11 -2.48
C SER A 169 2.85 -0.25 -1.27
N SER A 170 2.94 0.55 -0.20
CA SER A 170 2.29 0.31 1.09
C SER A 170 2.72 -1.02 1.73
N VAL A 171 4.01 -1.26 1.80
CA VAL A 171 4.60 -2.51 2.30
C VAL A 171 5.56 -2.27 3.46
N LEU A 172 6.46 -1.28 3.34
CA LEU A 172 7.53 -1.10 4.31
C LEU A 172 7.01 -0.76 5.71
N HIS A 173 5.87 -0.07 5.82
CA HIS A 173 5.25 0.24 7.10
C HIS A 173 4.57 -0.96 7.77
N GLU A 174 4.35 -2.06 7.05
CA GLU A 174 3.82 -3.32 7.59
C GLU A 174 4.94 -4.24 8.15
N LEU A 175 6.20 -3.90 7.92
CA LEU A 175 7.35 -4.66 8.42
C LEU A 175 7.65 -4.26 9.87
N HIS A 176 6.82 -4.72 10.81
CA HIS A 176 6.89 -4.33 12.22
C HIS A 176 8.02 -5.00 13.00
N MET A 177 8.70 -5.99 12.42
CA MET A 177 9.85 -6.63 13.03
C MET A 177 11.04 -5.68 13.12
N GLU A 178 11.91 -5.90 14.09
CA GLU A 178 13.12 -5.11 14.27
C GLU A 178 14.00 -5.15 13.02
N GLY A 179 14.33 -3.96 12.50
CA GLY A 179 15.12 -3.82 11.27
C GLY A 179 14.40 -4.29 9.99
N GLY A 180 13.10 -4.56 10.03
CA GLY A 180 12.34 -5.04 8.87
C GLY A 180 12.47 -4.16 7.62
N PRO A 181 12.24 -2.86 7.70
CA PRO A 181 12.42 -1.96 6.55
C PRO A 181 13.87 -1.86 6.07
N ASP A 182 14.87 -1.94 6.98
CA ASP A 182 16.30 -1.95 6.63
C ASP A 182 16.62 -3.20 5.80
N LYS A 183 16.25 -4.40 6.29
CA LYS A 183 16.47 -5.67 5.58
C LYS A 183 15.80 -5.68 4.20
N ALA A 184 14.57 -5.12 4.09
CA ALA A 184 13.88 -5.04 2.82
C ALA A 184 14.59 -4.13 1.81
N LEU A 185 15.23 -3.05 2.26
CA LEU A 185 16.03 -2.18 1.40
C LEU A 185 17.38 -2.79 1.03
N ASP A 186 18.02 -3.57 1.92
CA ASP A 186 19.22 -4.35 1.60
C ASP A 186 18.92 -5.38 0.50
N GLU A 187 17.81 -6.11 0.63
CA GLU A 187 17.34 -7.05 -0.38
C GLU A 187 17.04 -6.35 -1.71
N ALA A 188 16.35 -5.21 -1.67
CA ALA A 188 16.08 -4.42 -2.87
C ALA A 188 17.37 -3.95 -3.55
N TYR A 189 18.38 -3.56 -2.75
CA TYR A 189 19.69 -3.17 -3.29
C TYR A 189 20.41 -4.36 -3.91
N ARG A 190 20.36 -5.52 -3.27
CA ARG A 190 20.98 -6.77 -3.76
C ARG A 190 20.44 -7.18 -5.12
N ILE A 191 19.11 -7.23 -5.27
CA ILE A 191 18.44 -7.75 -6.46
C ILE A 191 18.34 -6.75 -7.62
N LEU A 192 18.53 -5.45 -7.36
CA LEU A 192 18.54 -4.44 -8.40
C LEU A 192 19.87 -4.43 -9.16
N LYS A 193 19.80 -4.33 -10.48
CA LYS A 193 20.97 -4.08 -11.33
C LYS A 193 21.60 -2.73 -10.98
N PRO A 194 22.92 -2.54 -11.18
CA PRO A 194 23.54 -1.23 -11.20
C PRO A 194 22.80 -0.31 -12.19
N GLY A 195 22.39 0.87 -11.75
CA GLY A 195 21.53 1.77 -12.52
C GLY A 195 20.04 1.42 -12.51
N GLY A 196 19.63 0.36 -11.80
CA GLY A 196 18.23 -0.01 -11.62
C GLY A 196 17.48 0.93 -10.68
N TYR A 197 16.16 0.93 -10.75
CA TYR A 197 15.30 1.87 -10.06
C TYR A 197 14.54 1.23 -8.90
N LEU A 198 14.65 1.85 -7.74
CA LEU A 198 13.79 1.61 -6.59
C LEU A 198 12.62 2.60 -6.60
N LYS A 199 11.39 2.09 -6.52
CA LYS A 199 10.16 2.86 -6.44
C LYS A 199 9.44 2.55 -5.14
N ILE A 200 9.29 3.54 -4.28
CA ILE A 200 8.61 3.40 -2.99
C ILE A 200 7.40 4.33 -2.96
N ALA A 201 6.27 3.82 -2.49
CA ALA A 201 5.09 4.60 -2.18
C ALA A 201 4.59 4.24 -0.78
N GLU A 202 4.73 5.17 0.19
CA GLU A 202 4.37 4.94 1.58
C GLU A 202 3.47 6.05 2.13
N TRP A 203 2.58 5.68 3.04
CA TRP A 203 1.72 6.61 3.75
C TRP A 203 2.57 7.61 4.56
N ASN A 204 2.16 8.88 4.52
CA ASN A 204 2.88 9.95 5.19
C ASN A 204 1.97 10.60 6.24
N ARG A 205 2.28 10.42 7.53
CA ARG A 205 1.47 10.98 8.62
C ARG A 205 1.37 12.51 8.61
N SER A 206 2.27 13.22 7.93
CA SER A 206 2.22 14.68 7.77
C SER A 206 1.35 15.13 6.59
N SER A 207 0.69 14.22 5.90
CA SER A 207 -0.26 14.57 4.84
C SER A 207 -1.64 14.77 5.40
N TRP A 208 -2.30 15.89 5.07
CA TRP A 208 -3.66 16.16 5.50
C TRP A 208 -4.64 15.07 5.04
N GLN A 209 -4.42 14.49 3.85
CA GLN A 209 -5.25 13.38 3.37
C GLN A 209 -5.13 12.15 4.26
N THR A 210 -3.94 11.83 4.77
CA THR A 210 -3.74 10.71 5.70
C THR A 210 -4.46 10.98 7.02
N ILE A 211 -4.42 12.22 7.52
CA ILE A 211 -5.16 12.62 8.72
C ILE A 211 -6.66 12.50 8.49
N VAL A 212 -7.17 12.97 7.36
CA VAL A 212 -8.61 12.87 7.02
C VAL A 212 -9.06 11.40 6.90
N TYR A 213 -8.23 10.53 6.32
CA TYR A 213 -8.58 9.11 6.15
C TYR A 213 -8.47 8.29 7.43
N CYS A 214 -7.51 8.60 8.30
CA CYS A 214 -7.16 7.74 9.43
C CYS A 214 -7.34 8.39 10.80
N GLY A 215 -7.72 9.68 10.88
CA GLY A 215 -7.81 10.39 12.15
C GLY A 215 -6.49 10.31 12.92
N ILE A 216 -6.56 10.06 14.23
CA ILE A 216 -5.39 9.92 15.12
C ILE A 216 -4.51 8.71 14.72
N PHE A 217 -5.06 7.70 14.07
CA PHE A 217 -4.30 6.52 13.62
C PHE A 217 -3.29 6.84 12.51
N CYS A 218 -3.32 8.06 11.94
CA CYS A 218 -2.24 8.52 11.06
C CYS A 218 -0.86 8.51 11.75
N LEU A 219 -0.82 8.52 13.09
CA LEU A 219 0.41 8.50 13.88
C LEU A 219 1.21 7.19 13.75
N VAL A 220 0.58 6.09 13.34
CA VAL A 220 1.28 4.81 13.09
C VAL A 220 2.22 4.91 11.88
N PHE A 221 1.93 5.82 10.94
CA PHE A 221 2.78 6.02 9.78
C PHE A 221 3.99 6.90 10.09
N LYS A 222 5.06 6.71 9.35
CA LYS A 222 6.27 7.53 9.47
C LYS A 222 6.14 8.81 8.65
N LYS A 223 6.90 9.86 9.02
CA LYS A 223 7.08 11.04 8.17
C LYS A 223 7.91 10.67 6.94
N TYR A 224 7.75 11.41 5.84
CA TYR A 224 8.50 11.13 4.61
C TYR A 224 10.02 11.23 4.77
N GLN A 225 10.50 12.06 5.70
CA GLN A 225 11.92 12.21 6.01
C GLN A 225 12.54 10.89 6.48
N TYR A 226 11.80 10.12 7.31
CA TYR A 226 12.24 8.80 7.74
C TYR A 226 12.56 7.90 6.54
N TRP A 227 11.63 7.79 5.60
CA TRP A 227 11.82 6.98 4.40
C TRP A 227 12.94 7.51 3.51
N SER A 228 13.04 8.84 3.35
CA SER A 228 14.10 9.48 2.58
C SER A 228 15.49 9.17 3.16
N ASN A 229 15.64 9.25 4.48
CA ASN A 229 16.91 8.95 5.15
C ASN A 229 17.25 7.47 5.05
N LEU A 230 16.25 6.59 5.23
CA LEU A 230 16.43 5.15 5.13
C LEU A 230 16.88 4.73 3.72
N ILE A 231 16.23 5.24 2.66
CA ILE A 231 16.60 5.00 1.26
C ILE A 231 18.07 5.40 1.01
N LYS A 232 18.48 6.58 1.50
CA LYS A 232 19.86 7.06 1.34
C LYS A 232 20.87 6.22 2.13
N LYS A 233 20.50 5.80 3.37
CA LYS A 233 21.33 4.95 4.23
C LYS A 233 21.71 3.65 3.53
N HIS A 234 20.79 3.06 2.74
CA HIS A 234 21.02 1.82 1.97
C HIS A 234 21.62 2.06 0.58
N GLY A 235 22.31 3.18 0.37
CA GLY A 235 23.12 3.44 -0.84
C GLY A 235 22.34 3.91 -2.06
N PHE A 236 21.04 4.12 -1.96
CA PHE A 236 20.26 4.64 -3.07
C PHE A 236 20.35 6.15 -3.22
N ARG A 237 20.44 6.64 -4.45
CA ARG A 237 20.32 8.06 -4.76
C ARG A 237 18.88 8.41 -5.15
N ILE A 238 18.22 9.25 -4.37
CA ILE A 238 16.85 9.72 -4.66
C ILE A 238 16.92 10.72 -5.82
N GLU A 239 16.24 10.42 -6.93
CA GLU A 239 16.14 11.31 -8.09
C GLU A 239 14.87 12.14 -8.07
N LYS A 240 13.78 11.58 -7.52
CA LYS A 240 12.48 12.23 -7.50
C LYS A 240 11.67 11.83 -6.29
N GLN A 241 10.96 12.79 -5.74
CA GLN A 241 9.97 12.55 -4.70
C GLN A 241 8.71 13.38 -4.92
N ARG A 242 7.55 12.86 -4.55
CA ARG A 242 6.26 13.53 -4.72
C ARG A 242 5.27 13.12 -3.64
N LYS A 243 4.40 14.04 -3.24
CA LYS A 243 3.21 13.74 -2.43
C LYS A 243 2.01 13.53 -3.37
N ILE A 244 1.31 12.41 -3.19
CA ILE A 244 0.12 12.09 -3.97
C ILE A 244 -0.88 11.35 -3.06
N ASN A 245 -2.04 11.96 -2.81
CA ASN A 245 -3.17 11.34 -2.10
C ASN A 245 -2.81 10.70 -0.74
N GLY A 246 -2.11 11.44 0.11
CA GLY A 246 -1.71 10.94 1.43
C GLY A 246 -0.40 10.17 1.45
N MET A 247 0.05 9.68 0.30
CA MET A 247 1.31 8.93 0.17
C MET A 247 2.45 9.84 -0.24
N HIS A 248 3.67 9.48 0.18
CA HIS A 248 4.90 10.02 -0.36
C HIS A 248 5.53 8.96 -1.28
N ARG A 249 5.85 9.38 -2.50
CA ARG A 249 6.43 8.50 -3.52
C ARG A 249 7.86 8.91 -3.79
N PHE A 250 8.76 7.92 -3.80
CA PHE A 250 10.16 8.06 -4.11
C PHE A 250 10.51 7.30 -5.39
N SER A 251 11.38 7.88 -6.18
CA SER A 251 12.09 7.22 -7.24
C SER A 251 13.58 7.39 -6.95
N ALA A 252 14.24 6.31 -6.66
CA ALA A 252 15.65 6.27 -6.36
C ALA A 252 16.36 5.32 -7.30
N ILE A 253 17.66 5.48 -7.47
CA ILE A 253 18.50 4.66 -8.35
C ILE A 253 19.60 3.98 -7.53
N LYS A 254 19.89 2.73 -7.83
CA LYS A 254 21.12 2.05 -7.40
C LYS A 254 22.27 2.63 -8.25
N PRO A 255 23.27 3.33 -7.68
CA PRO A 255 24.37 3.88 -8.46
C PRO A 255 25.06 2.81 -9.32
N LYS A 256 25.57 3.21 -10.47
CA LYS A 256 26.54 2.40 -11.20
C LYS A 256 27.89 2.58 -10.50
N ILE A 257 28.47 1.53 -10.04
CA ILE A 257 29.86 1.52 -9.54
C ILE A 257 30.79 1.65 -10.72
#